data_2ad2ce9ec8faefca8ab25ef1c9f59748
#
_entry.id   2ad2ce9ec8faefca8ab25ef1c9f59748
#
_cell.length_a   1.000
_cell.length_b   1.000
_cell.length_c   1.000
_cell.angle_alpha   90.00
_cell.angle_beta   90.00
_cell.angle_gamma   90.00
#
_symmetry.space_group_name_H-M   'P 1'
#
loop_
_entity.id
_entity.type
_entity.pdbx_description
1 polymer ?
#
loop_
_entity_poly.entity_id
_entity_poly.type
_entity_poly.pdbx_seq_one_letter_code
_entity_poly.pdbx_strand_id
1 'polypeptide(L)'
;MILLPHLYTLQYLKKQLSFLREKPEHLEFLLRGFSLNDEMNDVYGAPYIDMAIKWVMENEFHYTLGYRLDIDKLPNICVTYEGGSEERQFIGDYGETHKMSIEQKSYATFDIKDITDEGNLIVSKDLNLQNKIWRRLIVKNKKFQSQIINFETDKNGDFVIVLDVKADKTQPLINWKAVSCLDSKNLIVGSSFDRVRITVYVNVAGDPELSELISCIIRYLLKQSRIYLIENGMEDVTFSHSALSRSADFPESNVWITQHTINGSLQEQWIITESKGVDKIQLSVKTKQKVEEDTVVVYDQETI
;
A
#
# COMPACT_ATOMS: atom_id res chain seq x y z
N MET A 1 8.45 1.85 1.58
CA MET A 1 6.98 1.93 1.79
C MET A 1 6.38 0.84 0.93
N ILE A 2 5.75 -0.15 1.49
CA ILE A 2 5.13 -1.21 0.68
C ILE A 2 3.85 -0.61 0.09
N LEU A 3 3.86 -0.39 -1.20
CA LEU A 3 2.69 0.06 -1.95
C LEU A 3 1.83 -1.17 -2.27
N LEU A 4 0.53 -1.03 -2.10
CA LEU A 4 -0.44 -2.08 -2.42
C LEU A 4 -1.36 -1.60 -3.55
N PRO A 5 -0.89 -1.58 -4.80
CA PRO A 5 -1.57 -0.93 -5.91
C PRO A 5 -2.95 -1.54 -6.20
N HIS A 6 -3.14 -2.83 -5.93
CA HIS A 6 -4.44 -3.50 -6.04
C HIS A 6 -5.46 -2.97 -5.02
N LEU A 7 -5.03 -2.60 -3.80
CA LEU A 7 -5.91 -1.95 -2.81
C LEU A 7 -6.32 -0.56 -3.26
N TYR A 8 -5.39 0.22 -3.80
CA TYR A 8 -5.70 1.54 -4.35
C TYR A 8 -6.67 1.44 -5.53
N THR A 9 -6.46 0.48 -6.42
CA THR A 9 -7.39 0.21 -7.54
C THR A 9 -8.79 -0.12 -7.03
N LEU A 10 -8.91 -1.01 -6.05
CA LEU A 10 -10.20 -1.38 -5.46
C LEU A 10 -10.88 -0.19 -4.80
N GLN A 11 -10.16 0.58 -4.01
CA GLN A 11 -10.69 1.77 -3.33
C GLN A 11 -11.16 2.84 -4.33
N TYR A 12 -10.38 3.05 -5.39
CA TYR A 12 -10.73 3.97 -6.44
C TYR A 12 -12.04 3.56 -7.13
N LEU A 13 -12.14 2.31 -7.59
CA LEU A 13 -13.34 1.78 -8.23
C LEU A 13 -14.56 1.90 -7.31
N LYS A 14 -14.43 1.50 -6.06
CA LYS A 14 -15.52 1.62 -5.08
C LYS A 14 -16.00 3.05 -4.92
N LYS A 15 -15.08 4.00 -4.79
CA LYS A 15 -15.40 5.43 -4.65
C LYS A 15 -16.08 5.99 -5.89
N GLN A 16 -15.56 5.66 -7.08
CA GLN A 16 -16.10 6.19 -8.33
C GLN A 16 -17.46 5.58 -8.67
N LEU A 17 -17.67 4.30 -8.46
CA LEU A 17 -18.97 3.67 -8.68
C LEU A 17 -20.03 4.18 -7.71
N SER A 18 -19.67 4.42 -6.44
CA SER A 18 -20.59 5.09 -5.50
C SER A 18 -20.95 6.49 -5.97
N PHE A 19 -19.96 7.25 -6.45
CA PHE A 19 -20.20 8.59 -6.99
C PHE A 19 -21.13 8.58 -8.22
N LEU A 20 -20.93 7.64 -9.14
CA LEU A 20 -21.81 7.49 -10.32
C LEU A 20 -23.24 7.11 -9.93
N ARG A 21 -23.42 6.31 -8.89
CA ARG A 21 -24.75 5.98 -8.34
C ARG A 21 -25.44 7.18 -7.70
N GLU A 22 -24.69 8.05 -7.05
CA GLU A 22 -25.22 9.28 -6.45
C GLU A 22 -25.55 10.36 -7.50
N LYS A 23 -24.87 10.30 -8.66
CA LYS A 23 -24.98 11.28 -9.74
C LYS A 23 -25.18 10.60 -11.09
N PRO A 24 -26.38 10.09 -11.37
CA PRO A 24 -26.70 9.35 -12.60
C PRO A 24 -26.47 10.15 -13.88
N GLU A 25 -26.54 11.47 -13.84
CA GLU A 25 -26.22 12.35 -14.97
C GLU A 25 -24.79 12.18 -15.48
N HIS A 26 -23.83 11.86 -14.60
CA HIS A 26 -22.45 11.55 -15.01
C HIS A 26 -22.36 10.19 -15.70
N LEU A 27 -23.14 9.22 -15.24
CA LEU A 27 -23.21 7.91 -15.87
C LEU A 27 -23.87 7.99 -17.25
N GLU A 28 -24.93 8.78 -17.38
CA GLU A 28 -25.59 9.06 -18.65
C GLU A 28 -24.61 9.72 -19.64
N PHE A 29 -23.89 10.76 -19.22
CA PHE A 29 -22.89 11.42 -20.05
C PHE A 29 -21.79 10.45 -20.51
N LEU A 30 -21.33 9.59 -19.61
CA LEU A 30 -20.30 8.60 -19.90
C LEU A 30 -20.77 7.60 -20.95
N LEU A 31 -21.97 7.05 -20.80
CA LEU A 31 -22.52 6.06 -21.73
C LEU A 31 -22.88 6.69 -23.09
N ARG A 32 -23.44 7.87 -23.12
CA ARG A 32 -23.74 8.59 -24.37
C ARG A 32 -22.49 9.01 -25.12
N GLY A 33 -21.39 9.30 -24.42
CA GLY A 33 -20.09 9.60 -25.05
C GLY A 33 -19.48 8.41 -25.80
N PHE A 34 -19.92 7.18 -25.55
CA PHE A 34 -19.52 5.99 -26.32
C PHE A 34 -20.36 5.80 -27.61
N SER A 35 -21.50 6.43 -27.71
CA SER A 35 -22.38 6.37 -28.90
C SER A 35 -22.10 7.52 -29.86
N LEU A 36 -20.85 7.65 -30.30
CA LEU A 36 -20.42 8.80 -31.12
C LEU A 36 -20.94 8.81 -32.56
N ASN A 37 -21.60 7.75 -33.03
CA ASN A 37 -22.18 7.70 -34.36
C ASN A 37 -23.68 7.38 -34.25
N ASP A 38 -24.50 8.17 -34.91
CA ASP A 38 -25.95 7.94 -35.00
C ASP A 38 -26.33 6.55 -35.50
N GLU A 39 -25.44 5.92 -36.33
CA GLU A 39 -25.59 4.55 -36.79
C GLU A 39 -25.44 3.48 -35.69
N MET A 40 -24.68 3.77 -34.63
CA MET A 40 -24.61 2.89 -33.46
C MET A 40 -25.78 3.04 -32.50
N ASN A 41 -26.51 4.17 -32.56
CA ASN A 41 -27.73 4.33 -31.80
C ASN A 41 -28.84 3.37 -32.26
N ASP A 42 -28.81 2.92 -33.53
CA ASP A 42 -29.76 1.95 -34.05
C ASP A 42 -29.48 0.52 -33.58
N VAL A 43 -28.21 0.19 -33.23
CA VAL A 43 -27.82 -1.14 -32.74
C VAL A 43 -28.01 -1.28 -31.22
N TYR A 44 -27.64 -0.24 -30.49
CA TYR A 44 -27.71 -0.22 -29.02
C TYR A 44 -28.69 0.85 -28.48
N GLY A 45 -29.64 1.27 -29.18
CA GLY A 45 -30.62 2.33 -28.99
C GLY A 45 -30.73 2.94 -27.59
N ALA A 46 -31.30 4.11 -27.48
CA ALA A 46 -31.54 4.81 -26.20
C ALA A 46 -32.09 3.90 -25.07
N PRO A 47 -32.93 2.87 -25.33
CA PRO A 47 -33.41 1.96 -24.31
C PRO A 47 -32.31 1.19 -23.57
N TYR A 48 -31.22 0.82 -24.25
CA TYR A 48 -30.12 0.06 -23.62
C TYR A 48 -29.29 0.93 -22.67
N ILE A 49 -29.05 2.16 -23.03
CA ILE A 49 -28.35 3.12 -22.16
C ILE A 49 -29.16 3.34 -20.88
N ASP A 50 -30.45 3.61 -21.03
CA ASP A 50 -31.35 3.81 -19.90
C ASP A 50 -31.46 2.57 -19.01
N MET A 51 -31.49 1.38 -19.62
CA MET A 51 -31.44 0.11 -18.88
C MET A 51 -30.12 -0.05 -18.11
N ALA A 52 -28.99 0.27 -18.72
CA ALA A 52 -27.69 0.17 -18.06
C ALA A 52 -27.58 1.18 -16.90
N ILE A 53 -28.05 2.41 -17.07
CA ILE A 53 -28.10 3.42 -16.00
C ILE A 53 -28.98 2.90 -14.85
N LYS A 54 -30.18 2.48 -15.15
CA LYS A 54 -31.11 1.93 -14.15
C LYS A 54 -30.50 0.75 -13.41
N TRP A 55 -29.88 -0.18 -14.15
CA TRP A 55 -29.27 -1.35 -13.57
C TRP A 55 -28.12 -1.00 -12.60
N VAL A 56 -27.25 -0.06 -12.96
CA VAL A 56 -26.16 0.40 -12.08
C VAL A 56 -26.71 1.09 -10.82
N MET A 57 -27.83 1.82 -10.95
CA MET A 57 -28.49 2.46 -9.82
C MET A 57 -29.12 1.45 -8.85
N GLU A 58 -29.70 0.38 -9.37
CA GLU A 58 -30.43 -0.62 -8.59
C GLU A 58 -29.53 -1.72 -8.02
N ASN A 59 -28.37 -1.99 -8.64
CA ASN A 59 -27.47 -3.08 -8.24
C ASN A 59 -26.20 -2.55 -7.55
N GLU A 60 -25.92 -3.09 -6.38
CA GLU A 60 -24.70 -2.78 -5.65
C GLU A 60 -23.60 -3.78 -6.03
N PHE A 61 -22.42 -3.25 -6.36
CA PHE A 61 -21.26 -4.08 -6.65
C PHE A 61 -20.65 -4.64 -5.36
N HIS A 62 -20.40 -5.93 -5.36
CA HIS A 62 -19.55 -6.56 -4.35
C HIS A 62 -18.09 -6.48 -4.75
N TYR A 63 -17.22 -6.20 -3.78
CA TYR A 63 -15.79 -6.01 -4.00
C TYR A 63 -14.99 -7.04 -3.24
N THR A 64 -14.08 -7.74 -3.93
CA THR A 64 -13.20 -8.73 -3.30
C THR A 64 -11.74 -8.52 -3.70
N LEU A 65 -10.84 -8.80 -2.76
CA LEU A 65 -9.41 -8.97 -3.03
C LEU A 65 -9.16 -10.46 -3.29
N GLY A 66 -8.46 -10.73 -4.38
CA GLY A 66 -8.32 -12.09 -4.88
C GLY A 66 -9.52 -12.52 -5.73
N TYR A 67 -9.27 -13.47 -6.63
CA TYR A 67 -10.34 -14.02 -7.46
C TYR A 67 -11.25 -14.92 -6.60
N ARG A 68 -12.45 -14.44 -6.37
CA ARG A 68 -13.50 -15.20 -5.69
C ARG A 68 -14.84 -14.89 -6.33
N LEU A 69 -15.37 -15.85 -7.03
CA LEU A 69 -16.69 -15.76 -7.62
C LEU A 69 -17.70 -16.43 -6.68
N ASP A 70 -18.70 -15.65 -6.26
CA ASP A 70 -19.82 -16.08 -5.44
C ASP A 70 -21.09 -15.65 -6.17
N ILE A 71 -21.87 -16.61 -6.64
CA ILE A 71 -23.10 -16.36 -7.44
C ILE A 71 -24.09 -15.48 -6.67
N ASP A 72 -24.17 -15.66 -5.35
CA ASP A 72 -25.10 -14.91 -4.52
C ASP A 72 -24.67 -13.44 -4.31
N LYS A 73 -23.47 -13.10 -4.80
CA LYS A 73 -22.88 -11.77 -4.65
C LYS A 73 -22.52 -11.13 -5.98
N LEU A 74 -23.39 -11.29 -6.95
CA LEU A 74 -23.25 -10.61 -8.23
C LEU A 74 -24.07 -9.30 -8.24
N PRO A 75 -23.62 -8.25 -8.90
CA PRO A 75 -22.35 -8.12 -9.63
C PRO A 75 -21.13 -8.01 -8.71
N ASN A 76 -20.03 -8.60 -9.14
CA ASN A 76 -18.80 -8.68 -8.34
C ASN A 76 -17.61 -8.09 -9.11
N ILE A 77 -16.78 -7.34 -8.41
CA ILE A 77 -15.48 -6.84 -8.89
C ILE A 77 -14.38 -7.45 -8.02
N CYS A 78 -13.62 -8.37 -8.63
CA CYS A 78 -12.48 -8.99 -7.98
C CYS A 78 -11.20 -8.29 -8.45
N VAL A 79 -10.36 -7.84 -7.52
CA VAL A 79 -9.07 -7.27 -7.85
C VAL A 79 -7.98 -8.20 -7.35
N THR A 80 -7.13 -8.66 -8.25
CA THR A 80 -6.00 -9.54 -7.95
C THR A 80 -4.69 -8.85 -8.21
N TYR A 81 -3.69 -9.21 -7.44
CA TYR A 81 -2.30 -8.84 -7.66
C TYR A 81 -1.55 -10.10 -8.09
N GLU A 82 -1.00 -10.08 -9.29
CA GLU A 82 -0.32 -11.25 -9.86
C GLU A 82 1.18 -11.29 -9.53
N GLY A 83 1.59 -10.47 -8.58
CA GLY A 83 2.99 -10.37 -8.19
C GLY A 83 3.78 -9.42 -9.09
N GLY A 84 5.02 -9.21 -8.72
CA GLY A 84 5.99 -8.41 -9.44
C GLY A 84 7.20 -9.25 -9.80
N SER A 85 7.89 -8.84 -10.85
CA SER A 85 9.23 -9.32 -11.17
C SER A 85 10.18 -8.13 -11.18
N GLU A 86 11.29 -8.27 -10.52
CA GLU A 86 12.33 -7.25 -10.53
C GLU A 86 12.80 -6.96 -11.95
N GLU A 87 12.83 -5.68 -12.32
CA GLU A 87 13.21 -5.28 -13.66
C GLU A 87 14.72 -5.12 -13.72
N ARG A 88 15.39 -6.11 -14.31
CA ARG A 88 16.86 -6.14 -14.41
C ARG A 88 17.47 -5.03 -15.25
N GLN A 89 16.67 -4.30 -16.02
CA GLN A 89 17.17 -3.18 -16.83
C GLN A 89 17.69 -2.01 -16.00
N PHE A 90 17.27 -1.93 -14.74
CA PHE A 90 17.68 -0.91 -13.78
C PHE A 90 18.77 -1.39 -12.80
N ILE A 91 19.42 -2.53 -13.10
CA ILE A 91 20.50 -3.08 -12.25
C ILE A 91 21.67 -2.10 -12.07
N GLY A 92 21.83 -1.12 -12.97
CA GLY A 92 22.83 -0.07 -12.82
C GLY A 92 22.62 0.86 -11.63
N ASP A 93 21.38 0.97 -11.14
CA ASP A 93 21.00 1.81 -10.01
C ASP A 93 20.95 1.05 -8.68
N TYR A 94 21.34 -0.22 -8.67
CA TYR A 94 21.52 -1.00 -7.47
C TYR A 94 22.64 -0.41 -6.63
N GLY A 95 22.27 0.26 -5.60
CA GLY A 95 23.19 0.70 -4.57
C GLY A 95 23.26 2.19 -4.34
N GLU A 96 22.39 3.00 -4.88
CA GLU A 96 22.16 4.30 -4.28
C GLU A 96 21.51 4.10 -2.91
N THR A 97 22.39 3.84 -1.96
CA THR A 97 22.00 3.87 -0.55
C THR A 97 21.75 5.33 -0.18
N HIS A 98 20.51 5.73 -0.21
CA HIS A 98 20.12 7.03 0.28
C HIS A 98 20.09 7.01 1.81
N LYS A 99 20.85 7.90 2.43
CA LYS A 99 20.71 8.14 3.86
C LYS A 99 19.41 8.93 4.05
N MET A 100 18.40 8.25 4.52
CA MET A 100 17.12 8.88 4.79
C MET A 100 17.05 9.29 6.27
N SER A 101 16.80 10.56 6.53
CA SER A 101 16.46 11.07 7.86
C SER A 101 14.96 10.93 8.03
N ILE A 102 14.50 9.95 8.79
CA ILE A 102 13.09 9.89 9.19
C ILE A 102 12.93 10.57 10.54
N GLU A 103 12.09 11.58 10.62
CA GLU A 103 11.76 12.18 11.92
C GLU A 103 11.05 11.15 12.79
N GLN A 104 11.49 11.03 14.04
CA GLN A 104 10.84 10.15 15.01
C GLN A 104 9.38 10.55 15.17
N LYS A 105 8.46 9.65 14.85
CA LYS A 105 7.04 9.90 15.05
C LYS A 105 6.74 10.00 16.54
N SER A 106 6.23 11.15 16.98
CA SER A 106 5.71 11.33 18.33
C SER A 106 4.28 10.78 18.40
N TYR A 107 4.03 9.91 19.36
CA TYR A 107 2.71 9.31 19.61
C TYR A 107 1.96 10.01 20.72
N ALA A 108 2.66 10.51 21.71
CA ALA A 108 2.10 11.28 22.80
C ALA A 108 3.16 12.17 23.43
N THR A 109 2.71 13.30 23.98
CA THR A 109 3.44 14.10 24.96
C THR A 109 2.63 14.07 26.23
N PHE A 110 3.26 13.79 27.36
CA PHE A 110 2.59 13.58 28.63
C PHE A 110 3.48 13.97 29.81
N ASP A 111 2.86 14.19 30.94
CA ASP A 111 3.53 14.39 32.20
C ASP A 111 3.39 13.11 33.03
N ILE A 112 4.40 12.79 33.81
CA ILE A 112 4.38 11.67 34.72
C ILE A 112 3.96 12.17 36.12
N LYS A 113 3.28 11.32 36.87
CA LYS A 113 2.86 11.61 38.24
C LYS A 113 4.02 11.39 39.21
N ASP A 114 4.75 10.31 39.03
CA ASP A 114 5.89 9.93 39.87
C ASP A 114 6.79 8.92 39.15
N ILE A 115 7.93 8.62 39.76
CA ILE A 115 8.84 7.55 39.35
C ILE A 115 8.90 6.54 40.49
N THR A 116 8.61 5.27 40.17
CA THR A 116 8.64 4.19 41.19
C THR A 116 10.05 4.01 41.76
N ASP A 117 10.17 3.31 42.89
CA ASP A 117 11.48 2.95 43.46
C ASP A 117 12.30 2.08 42.50
N GLU A 118 11.63 1.36 41.62
CA GLU A 118 12.25 0.57 40.57
C GLU A 118 12.63 1.36 39.30
N GLY A 119 12.36 2.67 39.26
CA GLY A 119 12.65 3.55 38.14
C GLY A 119 11.67 3.45 36.95
N ASN A 120 10.45 2.99 37.17
CA ASN A 120 9.38 2.99 36.20
C ASN A 120 8.53 4.27 36.32
N LEU A 121 7.82 4.66 35.24
CA LEU A 121 7.08 5.91 35.23
C LEU A 121 5.60 5.69 35.57
N ILE A 122 5.07 6.41 36.54
CA ILE A 122 3.64 6.43 36.86
C ILE A 122 2.98 7.54 36.05
N VAL A 123 1.97 7.17 35.26
CA VAL A 123 1.24 8.09 34.38
C VAL A 123 -0.26 7.99 34.61
N SER A 124 -1.01 9.00 34.15
CA SER A 124 -2.46 8.96 34.20
C SER A 124 -3.00 7.81 33.33
N LYS A 125 -4.07 7.19 33.80
CA LYS A 125 -4.82 6.16 33.08
C LYS A 125 -5.38 6.63 31.73
N ASP A 126 -5.49 7.92 31.50
CA ASP A 126 -5.99 8.50 30.25
C ASP A 126 -4.96 8.40 29.10
N LEU A 127 -3.72 8.03 29.40
CA LEU A 127 -2.66 7.88 28.41
C LEU A 127 -2.84 6.60 27.58
N ASN A 128 -3.41 6.74 26.38
CA ASN A 128 -3.73 5.61 25.51
C ASN A 128 -2.49 5.15 24.67
N LEU A 129 -1.49 4.58 25.32
CA LEU A 129 -0.30 4.01 24.67
C LEU A 129 -0.28 2.48 24.69
N GLN A 130 -1.09 1.82 25.52
CA GLN A 130 -1.10 0.36 25.69
C GLN A 130 -1.32 -0.38 24.38
N ASN A 131 -2.25 0.06 23.56
CA ASN A 131 -2.57 -0.54 22.26
C ASN A 131 -1.43 -0.38 21.23
N LYS A 132 -0.36 0.32 21.60
CA LYS A 132 0.79 0.59 20.72
C LYS A 132 2.09 -0.02 21.24
N ILE A 133 2.05 -0.81 22.29
CA ILE A 133 3.24 -1.44 22.91
C ILE A 133 4.04 -2.29 21.91
N TRP A 134 3.36 -2.98 21.02
CA TRP A 134 3.96 -3.78 19.96
C TRP A 134 4.88 -2.98 19.02
N ARG A 135 4.75 -1.66 18.99
CA ARG A 135 5.58 -0.76 18.18
C ARG A 135 6.94 -0.46 18.81
N ARG A 136 7.26 -1.07 19.97
CA ARG A 136 8.50 -0.83 20.70
C ARG A 136 8.76 0.66 20.90
N LEU A 137 7.81 1.35 21.52
CA LEU A 137 7.90 2.79 21.77
C LEU A 137 9.06 3.12 22.70
N ILE A 138 9.66 4.28 22.49
CA ILE A 138 10.66 4.87 23.39
C ILE A 138 10.01 6.03 24.11
N VAL A 139 10.20 6.11 25.41
CA VAL A 139 9.95 7.33 26.17
C VAL A 139 11.22 8.14 26.27
N LYS A 140 11.11 9.44 26.10
CA LYS A 140 12.22 10.35 26.23
C LYS A 140 11.82 11.68 26.84
N ASN A 141 12.77 12.28 27.54
CA ASN A 141 12.79 13.70 27.93
C ASN A 141 14.12 14.33 27.47
N LYS A 142 14.47 15.51 27.98
CA LYS A 142 15.71 16.22 27.57
C LYS A 142 17.01 15.45 27.90
N LYS A 143 17.01 14.61 28.94
CA LYS A 143 18.21 13.96 29.47
C LYS A 143 18.15 12.47 29.57
N PHE A 144 16.99 11.86 29.30
CA PHE A 144 16.73 10.45 29.48
C PHE A 144 15.98 9.87 28.30
N GLN A 145 16.31 8.63 27.95
CA GLN A 145 15.64 7.86 26.92
C GLN A 145 15.66 6.39 27.30
N SER A 146 14.52 5.72 27.22
CA SER A 146 14.39 4.28 27.44
C SER A 146 13.29 3.67 26.60
N GLN A 147 13.43 2.39 26.26
CA GLN A 147 12.38 1.63 25.59
C GLN A 147 11.28 1.23 26.59
N ILE A 148 10.03 1.28 26.14
CA ILE A 148 8.90 0.74 26.89
C ILE A 148 8.89 -0.78 26.71
N ILE A 149 8.97 -1.51 27.83
CA ILE A 149 8.86 -2.98 27.81
C ILE A 149 7.42 -3.41 28.00
N ASN A 150 6.74 -2.83 29.00
CA ASN A 150 5.38 -3.22 29.39
C ASN A 150 4.59 -2.06 29.99
N PHE A 151 3.32 -2.28 30.18
CA PHE A 151 2.42 -1.43 30.94
C PHE A 151 1.80 -2.27 32.06
N GLU A 152 1.84 -1.75 33.27
CA GLU A 152 1.22 -2.32 34.45
C GLU A 152 0.22 -1.31 35.05
N THR A 153 -0.55 -1.75 36.02
CA THR A 153 -1.46 -0.87 36.75
C THR A 153 -1.06 -0.88 38.22
N ASP A 154 -0.90 0.28 38.80
CA ASP A 154 -0.61 0.42 40.20
C ASP A 154 -1.85 0.18 41.10
N LYS A 155 -1.67 0.21 42.42
CA LYS A 155 -2.75 0.02 43.41
C LYS A 155 -3.81 1.13 43.35
N ASN A 156 -3.51 2.26 42.78
CA ASN A 156 -4.39 3.43 42.64
C ASN A 156 -5.16 3.44 41.32
N GLY A 157 -4.89 2.47 40.43
CA GLY A 157 -5.45 2.40 39.08
C GLY A 157 -4.74 3.27 38.04
N ASP A 158 -3.58 3.84 38.38
CA ASP A 158 -2.74 4.56 37.45
C ASP A 158 -1.87 3.58 36.64
N PHE A 159 -1.44 3.98 35.44
CA PHE A 159 -0.58 3.15 34.63
C PHE A 159 0.89 3.33 34.99
N VAL A 160 1.59 2.21 35.07
CA VAL A 160 3.04 2.15 35.24
C VAL A 160 3.67 1.75 33.90
N ILE A 161 4.47 2.65 33.33
CA ILE A 161 5.26 2.35 32.14
C ILE A 161 6.56 1.66 32.60
N VAL A 162 6.67 0.38 32.32
CA VAL A 162 7.88 -0.42 32.63
C VAL A 162 8.95 -0.15 31.58
N LEU A 163 10.11 0.29 32.05
CA LEU A 163 11.23 0.73 31.21
C LEU A 163 12.35 -0.32 31.20
N ASP A 164 13.04 -0.41 30.04
CA ASP A 164 14.27 -1.18 29.87
C ASP A 164 15.42 -0.58 30.71
N VAL A 165 15.71 0.68 30.46
CA VAL A 165 16.63 1.47 31.31
C VAL A 165 15.80 2.22 32.32
N LYS A 166 16.13 2.07 33.61
CA LYS A 166 15.35 2.65 34.71
C LYS A 166 15.63 4.14 34.84
N ALA A 167 14.55 4.91 35.07
CA ALA A 167 14.63 6.33 35.30
C ALA A 167 15.05 6.65 36.75
N ASP A 168 15.89 7.67 36.92
CA ASP A 168 16.23 8.21 38.21
C ASP A 168 15.10 9.14 38.69
N LYS A 169 14.81 9.16 40.01
CA LYS A 169 13.85 10.07 40.65
C LYS A 169 14.17 11.57 40.49
N THR A 170 15.40 11.88 40.04
CA THR A 170 15.80 13.27 39.73
C THR A 170 15.30 13.74 38.38
N GLN A 171 14.71 12.87 37.56
CA GLN A 171 14.20 13.24 36.26
C GLN A 171 12.97 14.16 36.39
N PRO A 172 12.81 15.11 35.43
CA PRO A 172 11.66 16.01 35.46
C PRO A 172 10.34 15.24 35.26
N LEU A 173 9.31 15.63 35.96
CA LEU A 173 7.98 15.02 35.89
C LEU A 173 7.17 15.46 34.64
N ILE A 174 7.64 16.51 33.95
CA ILE A 174 6.93 17.14 32.84
C ILE A 174 7.63 16.94 31.48
N ASN A 175 6.85 17.06 30.40
CA ASN A 175 7.35 17.04 28.99
C ASN A 175 8.01 15.73 28.55
N TRP A 176 7.48 14.63 28.97
CA TRP A 176 7.87 13.33 28.41
C TRP A 176 7.20 13.10 27.05
N LYS A 177 7.90 12.40 26.16
CA LYS A 177 7.38 12.04 24.85
C LYS A 177 7.51 10.56 24.63
N ALA A 178 6.44 9.94 24.12
CA ALA A 178 6.49 8.61 23.56
C ALA A 178 6.71 8.72 22.04
N VAL A 179 7.79 8.15 21.55
CA VAL A 179 8.20 8.23 20.14
C VAL A 179 8.44 6.85 19.55
N SER A 180 8.50 6.76 18.22
CA SER A 180 8.88 5.52 17.57
C SER A 180 10.31 5.10 17.91
N CYS A 181 10.55 3.78 17.97
CA CYS A 181 11.89 3.22 18.23
C CYS A 181 12.89 3.46 17.08
N LEU A 182 12.42 3.80 15.90
CA LEU A 182 13.28 4.09 14.77
C LEU A 182 14.05 5.37 15.02
N ASP A 183 15.32 5.23 15.39
CA ASP A 183 16.27 6.35 15.43
C ASP A 183 16.83 6.53 14.02
N SER A 184 16.42 7.62 13.41
CA SER A 184 16.40 7.82 11.96
C SER A 184 17.68 8.40 11.37
N LYS A 185 18.74 8.52 12.12
CA LYS A 185 19.89 9.31 11.65
C LYS A 185 20.74 8.61 10.58
N ASN A 186 20.62 7.29 10.41
CA ASN A 186 21.43 6.53 9.46
C ASN A 186 20.69 5.32 8.88
N LEU A 187 19.44 5.51 8.45
CA LEU A 187 18.75 4.44 7.73
C LEU A 187 19.30 4.35 6.30
N ILE A 188 19.83 3.21 5.96
CA ILE A 188 20.17 2.87 4.58
C ILE A 188 18.89 2.36 3.93
N VAL A 189 18.47 3.04 2.87
CA VAL A 189 17.30 2.64 2.10
C VAL A 189 17.77 2.04 0.79
N GLY A 190 17.42 0.78 0.55
CA GLY A 190 17.54 0.17 -0.77
C GLY A 190 16.25 0.38 -1.56
N SER A 191 16.34 0.43 -2.86
CA SER A 191 15.18 0.51 -3.75
C SER A 191 15.33 -0.42 -4.95
N SER A 192 14.22 -0.96 -5.41
CA SER A 192 14.12 -1.68 -6.69
C SER A 192 12.89 -1.22 -7.46
N PHE A 193 12.90 -1.47 -8.76
CA PHE A 193 11.72 -1.33 -9.60
C PHE A 193 11.17 -2.70 -9.93
N ASP A 194 9.92 -2.92 -9.57
CA ASP A 194 9.23 -4.17 -9.84
C ASP A 194 8.14 -3.95 -10.88
N ARG A 195 8.11 -4.77 -11.92
CA ARG A 195 6.95 -4.83 -12.81
C ARG A 195 5.80 -5.48 -12.08
N VAL A 196 4.69 -4.78 -12.01
CA VAL A 196 3.49 -5.26 -11.33
C VAL A 196 2.35 -5.43 -12.32
N ARG A 197 1.54 -6.44 -12.07
CA ARG A 197 0.32 -6.71 -12.81
C ARG A 197 -0.86 -6.81 -11.86
N ILE A 198 -1.87 -6.00 -12.13
CA ILE A 198 -3.13 -6.01 -11.40
C ILE A 198 -4.21 -6.46 -12.38
N THR A 199 -4.99 -7.44 -11.99
CA THR A 199 -6.12 -7.90 -12.80
C THR A 199 -7.41 -7.60 -12.07
N VAL A 200 -8.34 -6.98 -12.79
CA VAL A 200 -9.69 -6.65 -12.33
C VAL A 200 -10.68 -7.50 -13.12
N TYR A 201 -11.32 -8.42 -12.44
CA TYR A 201 -12.39 -9.25 -12.99
C TYR A 201 -13.72 -8.59 -12.67
N VAL A 202 -14.55 -8.43 -13.69
CA VAL A 202 -15.91 -7.90 -13.56
C VAL A 202 -16.87 -9.03 -13.93
N ASN A 203 -17.64 -9.48 -12.95
CA ASN A 203 -18.57 -10.57 -13.08
C ASN A 203 -19.99 -10.04 -12.98
N VAL A 204 -20.79 -10.23 -14.02
CA VAL A 204 -22.16 -9.72 -14.11
C VAL A 204 -23.09 -10.87 -14.53
N ALA A 205 -24.21 -11.01 -13.84
CA ALA A 205 -25.26 -11.93 -14.24
C ALA A 205 -26.27 -11.23 -15.15
N GLY A 206 -26.76 -11.94 -16.16
CA GLY A 206 -27.86 -11.50 -17.02
C GLY A 206 -27.49 -11.42 -18.50
N ASP A 207 -27.88 -10.33 -19.13
CA ASP A 207 -27.73 -10.09 -20.57
C ASP A 207 -26.27 -9.77 -20.93
N PRO A 208 -25.71 -10.37 -22.02
CA PRO A 208 -24.35 -10.09 -22.46
C PRO A 208 -24.13 -8.63 -22.85
N GLU A 209 -25.11 -8.01 -23.51
CA GLU A 209 -24.99 -6.63 -23.97
C GLU A 209 -24.93 -5.65 -22.79
N LEU A 210 -25.79 -5.86 -21.78
CA LEU A 210 -25.72 -5.12 -20.52
C LEU A 210 -24.38 -5.33 -19.81
N SER A 211 -23.89 -6.56 -19.79
CA SER A 211 -22.61 -6.89 -19.18
C SER A 211 -21.44 -6.20 -19.89
N GLU A 212 -21.51 -6.06 -21.21
CA GLU A 212 -20.53 -5.31 -22.00
C GLU A 212 -20.55 -3.81 -21.69
N LEU A 213 -21.73 -3.19 -21.58
CA LEU A 213 -21.86 -1.78 -21.18
C LEU A 213 -21.27 -1.53 -19.79
N ILE A 214 -21.55 -2.41 -18.84
CA ILE A 214 -20.99 -2.31 -17.50
C ILE A 214 -19.46 -2.47 -17.54
N SER A 215 -18.94 -3.41 -18.32
CA SER A 215 -17.52 -3.56 -18.55
C SER A 215 -16.90 -2.29 -19.15
N CYS A 216 -17.58 -1.61 -20.05
CA CYS A 216 -17.14 -0.34 -20.60
C CYS A 216 -17.06 0.77 -19.54
N ILE A 217 -18.03 0.83 -18.63
CA ILE A 217 -17.98 1.77 -17.49
C ILE A 217 -16.74 1.51 -16.65
N ILE A 218 -16.52 0.26 -16.25
CA ILE A 218 -15.36 -0.11 -15.43
C ILE A 218 -14.05 0.20 -16.17
N ARG A 219 -13.95 -0.13 -17.46
CA ARG A 219 -12.79 0.19 -18.29
C ARG A 219 -12.50 1.69 -18.32
N TYR A 220 -13.52 2.51 -18.42
CA TYR A 220 -13.38 3.97 -18.39
C TYR A 220 -12.86 4.44 -17.04
N LEU A 221 -13.44 3.96 -15.94
CA LEU A 221 -13.01 4.31 -14.60
C LEU A 221 -11.56 3.87 -14.34
N LEU A 222 -11.17 2.69 -14.82
CA LEU A 222 -9.79 2.23 -14.74
C LEU A 222 -8.83 3.14 -15.51
N LYS A 223 -9.19 3.58 -16.72
CA LYS A 223 -8.37 4.55 -17.46
C LYS A 223 -8.23 5.89 -16.73
N GLN A 224 -9.29 6.36 -16.09
CA GLN A 224 -9.24 7.56 -15.25
C GLN A 224 -8.37 7.37 -14.01
N SER A 225 -8.27 6.16 -13.47
CA SER A 225 -7.44 5.87 -12.30
C SER A 225 -5.94 6.04 -12.56
N ARG A 226 -5.49 6.22 -13.81
CA ARG A 226 -4.07 6.37 -14.16
C ARG A 226 -3.36 7.43 -13.31
N ILE A 227 -3.91 8.63 -13.23
CA ILE A 227 -3.32 9.73 -12.44
C ILE A 227 -3.23 9.34 -10.98
N TYR A 228 -4.31 8.77 -10.44
CA TYR A 228 -4.34 8.31 -9.05
C TYR A 228 -3.31 7.22 -8.75
N LEU A 229 -3.08 6.29 -9.67
CA LEU A 229 -2.06 5.24 -9.53
C LEU A 229 -0.65 5.82 -9.59
N ILE A 230 -0.42 6.78 -10.49
CA ILE A 230 0.88 7.48 -10.60
C ILE A 230 1.16 8.29 -9.33
N GLU A 231 0.20 9.03 -8.81
CA GLU A 231 0.33 9.78 -7.55
C GLU A 231 0.62 8.88 -6.34
N ASN A 232 0.21 7.61 -6.42
CA ASN A 232 0.50 6.59 -5.42
C ASN A 232 1.74 5.73 -5.73
N GLY A 233 2.60 6.19 -6.63
CA GLY A 233 3.94 5.65 -6.85
C GLY A 233 4.04 4.54 -7.91
N MET A 234 3.03 4.38 -8.75
CA MET A 234 3.07 3.45 -9.88
C MET A 234 3.50 4.20 -11.14
N GLU A 235 4.51 3.70 -11.85
CA GLU A 235 5.01 4.28 -13.10
C GLU A 235 4.61 3.43 -14.30
N ASP A 236 4.70 3.98 -15.51
CA ASP A 236 4.44 3.29 -16.78
C ASP A 236 3.10 2.57 -16.87
N VAL A 237 2.06 3.17 -16.27
CA VAL A 237 0.73 2.57 -16.17
C VAL A 237 0.10 2.37 -17.54
N THR A 238 -0.14 1.12 -17.90
CA THR A 238 -0.82 0.70 -19.12
C THR A 238 -2.05 -0.16 -18.81
N PHE A 239 -3.05 -0.10 -19.70
CA PHE A 239 -4.30 -0.82 -19.54
C PHE A 239 -4.56 -1.71 -20.73
N SER A 240 -4.98 -2.94 -20.46
CA SER A 240 -5.53 -3.87 -21.45
C SER A 240 -6.82 -4.51 -20.94
N HIS A 241 -7.59 -5.12 -21.81
CA HIS A 241 -8.83 -5.81 -21.45
C HIS A 241 -9.06 -6.99 -22.37
N SER A 242 -9.75 -8.01 -21.84
CA SER A 242 -10.25 -9.12 -22.64
C SER A 242 -11.64 -8.80 -23.20
N ALA A 243 -12.03 -9.55 -24.22
CA ALA A 243 -13.42 -9.60 -24.63
C ALA A 243 -14.31 -10.20 -23.52
N LEU A 244 -15.59 -9.89 -23.58
CA LEU A 244 -16.60 -10.52 -22.73
C LEU A 244 -16.62 -12.04 -22.99
N SER A 245 -16.61 -12.82 -21.93
CA SER A 245 -16.69 -14.28 -22.00
C SER A 245 -17.69 -14.81 -20.98
N ARG A 246 -18.27 -15.97 -21.28
CA ARG A 246 -19.13 -16.67 -20.33
C ARG A 246 -18.27 -17.28 -19.22
N SER A 247 -18.78 -17.26 -17.99
CA SER A 247 -18.06 -17.87 -16.87
C SER A 247 -17.90 -19.38 -17.08
N ALA A 248 -16.64 -19.84 -17.02
CA ALA A 248 -16.33 -21.27 -17.03
C ALA A 248 -16.68 -21.96 -15.70
N ASP A 249 -16.68 -21.21 -14.61
CA ASP A 249 -16.99 -21.72 -13.26
C ASP A 249 -18.48 -22.00 -13.08
N PHE A 250 -19.34 -21.32 -13.86
CA PHE A 250 -20.79 -21.45 -13.81
C PHE A 250 -21.39 -21.54 -15.22
N PRO A 251 -21.14 -22.64 -15.95
CA PRO A 251 -21.53 -22.78 -17.35
C PRO A 251 -23.06 -22.78 -17.56
N GLU A 252 -23.83 -23.16 -16.56
CA GLU A 252 -25.29 -23.21 -16.60
C GLU A 252 -25.94 -21.86 -16.26
N SER A 253 -25.18 -20.93 -15.66
CA SER A 253 -25.67 -19.60 -15.30
C SER A 253 -25.29 -18.58 -16.37
N ASN A 254 -26.15 -17.57 -16.53
CA ASN A 254 -25.84 -16.42 -17.39
C ASN A 254 -24.91 -15.43 -16.68
N VAL A 255 -23.71 -15.90 -16.31
CA VAL A 255 -22.66 -15.06 -15.72
C VAL A 255 -21.62 -14.74 -16.77
N TRP A 256 -21.41 -13.46 -16.98
CA TRP A 256 -20.44 -12.92 -17.92
C TRP A 256 -19.25 -12.33 -17.19
N ILE A 257 -18.06 -12.56 -17.72
CA ILE A 257 -16.80 -12.12 -17.14
C ILE A 257 -16.05 -11.28 -18.15
N THR A 258 -15.56 -10.13 -17.70
CA THR A 258 -14.50 -9.38 -18.39
C THR A 258 -13.31 -9.23 -17.48
N GLN A 259 -12.14 -9.25 -18.08
CA GLN A 259 -10.87 -9.10 -17.40
C GLN A 259 -10.20 -7.80 -17.88
N HIS A 260 -9.88 -6.92 -16.95
CA HIS A 260 -9.10 -5.73 -17.21
C HIS A 260 -7.76 -5.86 -16.52
N THR A 261 -6.68 -5.58 -17.24
CA THR A 261 -5.32 -5.70 -16.70
C THR A 261 -4.67 -4.32 -16.68
N ILE A 262 -4.06 -4.00 -15.55
CA ILE A 262 -3.23 -2.83 -15.34
C ILE A 262 -1.81 -3.33 -15.16
N ASN A 263 -0.89 -2.88 -16.01
CA ASN A 263 0.53 -3.14 -15.84
C ASN A 263 1.23 -1.82 -15.54
N GLY A 264 2.30 -1.88 -14.79
CA GLY A 264 3.14 -0.74 -14.48
C GLY A 264 4.37 -1.17 -13.73
N SER A 265 5.21 -0.20 -13.41
CA SER A 265 6.39 -0.37 -12.58
C SER A 265 6.15 0.27 -11.23
N LEU A 266 6.67 -0.32 -10.19
CA LEU A 266 6.53 0.13 -8.81
C LEU A 266 7.90 0.25 -8.17
N GLN A 267 8.22 1.42 -7.65
CA GLN A 267 9.42 1.58 -6.87
C GLN A 267 9.19 1.06 -5.45
N GLU A 268 9.79 -0.06 -5.13
CA GLU A 268 9.81 -0.57 -3.77
C GLU A 268 11.03 -0.03 -3.03
N GLN A 269 10.81 0.42 -1.81
CA GLN A 269 11.87 0.88 -0.92
C GLN A 269 11.85 0.07 0.36
N TRP A 270 13.01 -0.44 0.75
CA TRP A 270 13.18 -1.14 2.01
C TRP A 270 14.30 -0.54 2.86
N ILE A 271 14.17 -0.69 4.15
CA ILE A 271 15.18 -0.25 5.10
C ILE A 271 16.15 -1.41 5.29
N ILE A 272 17.43 -1.15 5.03
CA ILE A 272 18.50 -2.08 5.34
C ILE A 272 18.82 -1.89 6.82
N THR A 273 18.41 -2.84 7.64
CA THR A 273 18.76 -2.85 9.06
C THR A 273 20.13 -3.50 9.21
N GLU A 274 21.12 -2.75 9.68
CA GLU A 274 22.37 -3.35 10.13
C GLU A 274 22.06 -4.30 11.29
N SER A 275 22.31 -5.58 11.11
CA SER A 275 22.22 -6.51 12.21
C SER A 275 23.37 -6.19 13.19
N LYS A 276 23.06 -6.03 14.46
CA LYS A 276 24.07 -5.78 15.51
C LYS A 276 25.14 -6.90 15.66
N GLY A 277 25.15 -7.91 14.80
CA GLY A 277 26.07 -9.03 14.80
C GLY A 277 27.22 -8.93 13.79
N VAL A 278 27.20 -7.90 12.93
CA VAL A 278 28.28 -7.66 11.95
C VAL A 278 28.70 -6.21 12.11
N ASP A 279 29.66 -5.97 12.96
CA ASP A 279 30.06 -4.60 13.34
C ASP A 279 30.64 -3.78 12.20
N LYS A 280 31.27 -4.39 11.22
CA LYS A 280 31.61 -3.79 9.91
C LYS A 280 32.13 -4.86 8.95
N ILE A 281 31.58 -4.96 7.76
CA ILE A 281 32.28 -5.54 6.63
C ILE A 281 32.82 -4.37 5.83
N GLN A 282 34.11 -4.11 5.94
CA GLN A 282 34.78 -3.11 5.12
C GLN A 282 35.41 -3.84 3.93
N LEU A 283 34.70 -3.83 2.79
CA LEU A 283 35.25 -4.28 1.52
C LEU A 283 36.16 -3.17 0.97
N SER A 284 37.47 -3.32 1.06
CA SER A 284 38.37 -2.48 0.31
C SER A 284 38.81 -3.22 -0.96
N VAL A 285 38.31 -2.78 -2.10
CA VAL A 285 38.76 -3.26 -3.42
C VAL A 285 39.96 -2.42 -3.83
N LYS A 286 41.15 -3.01 -3.78
CA LYS A 286 42.36 -2.40 -4.35
C LYS A 286 42.53 -2.90 -5.78
N THR A 287 42.24 -2.04 -6.74
CA THR A 287 42.53 -2.32 -8.15
C THR A 287 43.95 -1.86 -8.45
N LYS A 288 44.85 -2.76 -8.78
CA LYS A 288 46.16 -2.41 -9.41
C LYS A 288 45.99 -2.44 -10.91
N GLN A 289 46.02 -1.28 -11.54
CA GLN A 289 46.13 -1.16 -12.98
C GLN A 289 47.62 -1.14 -13.36
N LYS A 290 48.07 -2.12 -14.14
CA LYS A 290 49.38 -2.09 -14.78
C LYS A 290 49.22 -1.42 -16.15
N VAL A 291 50.02 -0.41 -16.43
CA VAL A 291 49.90 0.49 -17.58
C VAL A 291 50.51 -0.10 -18.87
N GLU A 292 50.90 -1.36 -18.91
CA GLU A 292 51.39 -2.00 -20.11
C GLU A 292 50.68 -3.32 -20.36
N GLU A 293 50.11 -3.45 -21.51
CA GLU A 293 49.46 -4.53 -22.27
C GLU A 293 48.80 -5.72 -21.54
N ASP A 294 49.03 -5.93 -20.25
CA ASP A 294 48.36 -6.95 -19.44
C ASP A 294 47.67 -6.31 -18.22
N THR A 295 46.40 -5.98 -18.31
CA THR A 295 45.59 -5.48 -17.20
C THR A 295 45.20 -6.66 -16.33
N VAL A 296 45.91 -6.88 -15.24
CA VAL A 296 45.50 -7.82 -14.20
C VAL A 296 44.72 -7.05 -13.12
N VAL A 297 43.40 -7.32 -13.03
CA VAL A 297 42.58 -6.82 -11.93
C VAL A 297 42.72 -7.79 -10.78
N VAL A 298 43.39 -7.39 -9.72
CA VAL A 298 43.49 -8.16 -8.47
C VAL A 298 42.52 -7.55 -7.47
N TYR A 299 41.59 -8.35 -7.01
CA TYR A 299 40.66 -8.00 -5.93
C TYR A 299 41.22 -8.55 -4.62
N ASP A 300 41.72 -7.70 -3.76
CA ASP A 300 42.05 -8.05 -2.40
C ASP A 300 40.84 -7.78 -1.50
N GLN A 301 40.28 -8.82 -0.91
CA GLN A 301 39.27 -8.70 0.16
C GLN A 301 40.00 -8.74 1.52
N GLU A 302 40.09 -7.60 2.16
CA GLU A 302 40.42 -7.59 3.60
C GLU A 302 39.11 -7.50 4.38
N THR A 303 38.80 -8.57 5.11
CA THR A 303 37.73 -8.60 6.11
C THR A 303 38.33 -8.15 7.44
N ILE A 304 37.87 -7.03 7.97
CA ILE A 304 38.16 -6.60 9.33
C ILE A 304 36.90 -6.74 10.18
#